data_0efe946816fffa4a0799cb114b8b3240
#
_entry.id   0efe946816fffa4a0799cb114b8b3240
#
_cell.length_a   1.000
_cell.length_b   1.000
_cell.length_c   1.000
_cell.angle_alpha   90.00
_cell.angle_beta   90.00
_cell.angle_gamma   90.00
#
_symmetry.space_group_name_H-M   'P 1'
#
loop_
_entity.id
_entity.type
_entity.pdbx_description
1 polymer ?
#
loop_
_entity_poly.entity_id
_entity_poly.type
_entity_poly.pdbx_seq_one_letter_code
_entity_poly.pdbx_strand_id
1 'polypeptide(L)'
;MKGVKMSVALSSKKIILIVICVILALIAGFAAWAFLWPSRSADLQKANIRRRDYGQSVADIQKVIADDTANSEVRPDCRPILKTHGKKTARAVMILHGVSAEPSGMVELADWFYQAGYNVYVPRVPHHGMKDNKLHGQVRASELVKFMGDSAGLVSGLGDELGVIGHSGGGTLATWLAQYGDGLFSRVLLLSPYYEPDASKAPKWQMALLRNVYGNHLLPDQFFDGNLSYRALANYVIIKQNYRNDLKAEGLKHLGLIIGSKDDLIDKNMALNIAEGMAKASGAEFTYETTPAYIGAGHELISPEDKAVKKYKKELYGMYLRVYEK
;
A
#
# COMPACT_ATOMS: atom_id res chain seq x y z
N MET A 1 14.05 14.72 -72.78
CA MET A 1 14.66 15.25 -71.55
C MET A 1 14.77 14.12 -70.52
N LYS A 2 15.98 13.59 -70.30
CA LYS A 2 16.22 12.54 -69.26
C LYS A 2 16.50 13.25 -67.95
N GLY A 3 15.63 13.09 -67.00
CA GLY A 3 15.80 13.58 -65.60
C GLY A 3 16.93 12.80 -64.94
N VAL A 4 17.99 13.46 -64.55
CA VAL A 4 19.10 12.95 -63.78
C VAL A 4 18.57 12.81 -62.31
N LYS A 5 18.30 11.60 -61.85
CA LYS A 5 18.12 11.33 -60.44
C LYS A 5 19.49 11.37 -59.74
N MET A 6 19.81 12.50 -59.14
CA MET A 6 20.97 12.60 -58.25
C MET A 6 20.67 11.86 -56.95
N SER A 7 21.13 10.62 -56.77
CA SER A 7 21.16 9.94 -55.48
C SER A 7 22.34 10.51 -54.68
N VAL A 8 22.04 11.35 -53.70
CA VAL A 8 23.07 11.82 -52.76
C VAL A 8 23.31 10.69 -51.75
N ALA A 9 24.29 9.85 -52.03
CA ALA A 9 24.77 8.86 -51.07
C ALA A 9 25.50 9.56 -49.93
N LEU A 10 24.97 9.45 -48.70
CA LEU A 10 25.62 9.95 -47.50
C LEU A 10 26.95 9.21 -47.28
N SER A 11 28.03 9.93 -46.96
CA SER A 11 29.30 9.28 -46.62
C SER A 11 29.14 8.44 -45.33
N SER A 12 29.88 7.35 -45.23
CA SER A 12 29.84 6.45 -44.06
C SER A 12 30.01 7.19 -42.71
N LYS A 13 30.88 8.22 -42.69
CA LYS A 13 31.07 9.08 -41.49
C LYS A 13 29.81 9.85 -41.11
N LYS A 14 29.05 10.37 -42.10
CA LYS A 14 27.78 11.07 -41.83
C LYS A 14 26.71 10.11 -41.33
N ILE A 15 26.66 8.90 -41.88
CA ILE A 15 25.73 7.85 -41.39
C ILE A 15 26.04 7.49 -39.94
N ILE A 16 27.31 7.25 -39.59
CA ILE A 16 27.74 6.95 -38.22
C ILE A 16 27.38 8.09 -37.29
N LEU A 17 27.63 9.34 -37.65
CA LEU A 17 27.26 10.51 -36.83
C LEU A 17 25.75 10.60 -36.60
N ILE A 18 24.94 10.39 -37.64
CA ILE A 18 23.47 10.36 -37.51
C ILE A 18 23.02 9.26 -36.54
N VAL A 19 23.57 8.06 -36.65
CA VAL A 19 23.24 6.92 -35.75
C VAL A 19 23.59 7.27 -34.30
N ILE A 20 24.77 7.86 -34.08
CA ILE A 20 25.16 8.29 -32.72
C ILE A 20 24.20 9.35 -32.17
N CYS A 21 23.86 10.37 -32.96
CA CYS A 21 22.90 11.41 -32.56
C CYS A 21 21.53 10.83 -32.24
N VAL A 22 21.03 9.87 -33.02
CA VAL A 22 19.76 9.19 -32.78
C VAL A 22 19.81 8.40 -31.48
N ILE A 23 20.88 7.64 -31.24
CA ILE A 23 21.07 6.89 -29.98
C ILE A 23 21.08 7.85 -28.78
N LEU A 24 21.84 8.93 -28.85
CA LEU A 24 21.89 9.93 -27.77
C LEU A 24 20.53 10.58 -27.52
N ALA A 25 19.80 10.89 -28.59
CA ALA A 25 18.43 11.44 -28.47
C ALA A 25 17.46 10.45 -27.82
N LEU A 26 17.55 9.16 -28.17
CA LEU A 26 16.75 8.09 -27.53
C LEU A 26 17.09 7.92 -26.04
N ILE A 27 18.38 7.94 -25.69
CA ILE A 27 18.83 7.87 -24.29
C ILE A 27 18.34 9.09 -23.51
N ALA A 28 18.48 10.29 -24.06
CA ALA A 28 18.00 11.52 -23.42
C ALA A 28 16.47 11.52 -23.28
N GLY A 29 15.73 11.07 -24.28
CA GLY A 29 14.28 10.91 -24.23
C GLY A 29 13.83 9.90 -23.16
N PHE A 30 14.50 8.75 -23.08
CA PHE A 30 14.23 7.76 -22.05
C PHE A 30 14.55 8.31 -20.64
N ALA A 31 15.69 8.99 -20.47
CA ALA A 31 16.06 9.60 -19.21
C ALA A 31 15.03 10.67 -18.80
N ALA A 32 14.64 11.55 -19.73
CA ALA A 32 13.60 12.55 -19.46
C ALA A 32 12.29 11.90 -19.04
N TRP A 33 11.84 10.86 -19.73
CA TRP A 33 10.67 10.09 -19.34
C TRP A 33 10.85 9.44 -17.96
N ALA A 34 11.95 8.75 -17.70
CA ALA A 34 12.19 8.02 -16.47
C ALA A 34 12.25 8.93 -15.23
N PHE A 35 12.74 10.16 -15.38
CA PHE A 35 12.89 11.08 -14.26
C PHE A 35 11.75 12.10 -14.13
N LEU A 36 11.14 12.51 -15.23
CA LEU A 36 10.19 13.63 -15.24
C LEU A 36 8.73 13.19 -15.39
N TRP A 37 8.47 11.97 -15.87
CA TRP A 37 7.10 11.52 -16.11
C TRP A 37 6.32 11.38 -14.80
N PRO A 38 5.18 12.06 -14.63
CA PRO A 38 4.34 11.91 -13.45
C PRO A 38 3.59 10.58 -13.53
N SER A 39 3.69 9.74 -12.48
CA SER A 39 2.92 8.49 -12.38
C SER A 39 1.50 8.74 -11.80
N ARG A 40 0.87 9.88 -12.17
CA ARG A 40 -0.49 10.22 -11.77
C ARG A 40 -1.48 9.87 -12.86
N SER A 41 -2.60 9.25 -12.48
CA SER A 41 -3.68 8.88 -13.37
C SER A 41 -5.02 9.06 -12.67
N ALA A 42 -6.04 9.55 -13.39
CA ALA A 42 -7.39 9.67 -12.86
C ALA A 42 -7.97 8.31 -12.44
N ASP A 43 -7.59 7.23 -13.11
CA ASP A 43 -8.02 5.87 -12.77
C ASP A 43 -7.45 5.40 -11.43
N LEU A 44 -6.30 5.94 -11.00
CA LEU A 44 -5.70 5.65 -9.70
C LEU A 44 -6.20 6.59 -8.59
N GLN A 45 -7.09 7.51 -8.91
CA GLN A 45 -7.65 8.52 -8.00
C GLN A 45 -9.16 8.33 -7.77
N LYS A 46 -9.67 7.14 -8.00
CA LYS A 46 -11.10 6.82 -7.87
C LYS A 46 -11.28 5.43 -7.30
N ALA A 47 -12.01 5.33 -6.19
CA ALA A 47 -12.49 4.05 -5.67
C ALA A 47 -13.85 3.70 -6.30
N ASN A 48 -14.00 2.46 -6.77
CA ASN A 48 -15.29 1.92 -7.17
C ASN A 48 -15.82 1.04 -6.02
N ILE A 49 -16.62 1.62 -5.14
CA ILE A 49 -17.12 0.95 -3.94
C ILE A 49 -18.57 0.56 -4.12
N ARG A 50 -18.85 -0.72 -4.05
CA ARG A 50 -20.20 -1.25 -3.95
C ARG A 50 -20.52 -1.53 -2.48
N ARG A 51 -21.27 -0.65 -1.83
CA ARG A 51 -21.70 -0.85 -0.45
C ARG A 51 -22.64 -2.03 -0.31
N ARG A 52 -22.60 -2.71 0.81
CA ARG A 52 -23.34 -3.93 1.12
C ARG A 52 -24.05 -3.78 2.48
N ASP A 53 -25.11 -4.56 2.69
CA ASP A 53 -25.61 -4.84 4.03
C ASP A 53 -24.74 -5.91 4.71
N TYR A 54 -25.06 -6.21 5.98
CA TYR A 54 -24.27 -7.16 6.76
C TYR A 54 -24.27 -8.58 6.16
N GLY A 55 -25.45 -9.06 5.76
CA GLY A 55 -25.59 -10.40 5.18
C GLY A 55 -24.81 -10.55 3.88
N GLN A 56 -24.90 -9.56 3.00
CA GLN A 56 -24.16 -9.51 1.75
C GLN A 56 -22.64 -9.40 2.00
N SER A 57 -22.20 -8.56 2.95
CA SER A 57 -20.79 -8.47 3.32
C SER A 57 -20.21 -9.80 3.76
N VAL A 58 -20.89 -10.49 4.69
CA VAL A 58 -20.43 -11.79 5.19
C VAL A 58 -20.41 -12.83 4.08
N ALA A 59 -21.49 -12.93 3.28
CA ALA A 59 -21.58 -13.91 2.19
C ALA A 59 -20.49 -13.68 1.13
N ASP A 60 -20.28 -12.43 0.71
CA ASP A 60 -19.29 -12.10 -0.31
C ASP A 60 -17.84 -12.28 0.22
N ILE A 61 -17.56 -11.97 1.50
CA ILE A 61 -16.24 -12.25 2.10
C ILE A 61 -16.01 -13.77 2.19
N GLN A 62 -17.02 -14.54 2.61
CA GLN A 62 -16.92 -16.00 2.66
C GLN A 62 -16.66 -16.59 1.28
N LYS A 63 -17.27 -16.01 0.23
CA LYS A 63 -16.97 -16.39 -1.15
C LYS A 63 -15.52 -16.13 -1.52
N VAL A 64 -14.96 -14.96 -1.19
CA VAL A 64 -13.54 -14.65 -1.44
C VAL A 64 -12.64 -15.66 -0.71
N ILE A 65 -12.95 -16.01 0.56
CA ILE A 65 -12.21 -17.02 1.32
C ILE A 65 -12.32 -18.41 0.66
N ALA A 66 -13.50 -18.77 0.14
CA ALA A 66 -13.72 -20.04 -0.56
C ALA A 66 -12.96 -20.10 -1.88
N ASP A 67 -12.95 -19.02 -2.66
CA ASP A 67 -12.21 -18.90 -3.91
C ASP A 67 -10.68 -19.05 -3.64
N ASP A 68 -10.16 -18.41 -2.61
CA ASP A 68 -8.75 -18.56 -2.17
C ASP A 68 -8.46 -19.97 -1.60
N THR A 69 -9.47 -20.62 -1.02
CA THR A 69 -9.35 -22.01 -0.53
C THR A 69 -9.26 -23.01 -1.67
N ALA A 70 -9.98 -22.77 -2.74
CA ALA A 70 -9.95 -23.59 -3.95
C ALA A 70 -8.67 -23.37 -4.79
N ASN A 71 -7.99 -22.23 -4.61
CA ASN A 71 -6.75 -21.95 -5.30
C ASN A 71 -5.56 -22.61 -4.58
N SER A 72 -5.04 -23.70 -5.16
CA SER A 72 -3.92 -24.45 -4.57
C SER A 72 -2.62 -23.66 -4.43
N GLU A 73 -2.47 -22.55 -5.15
CA GLU A 73 -1.28 -21.70 -5.07
C GLU A 73 -1.32 -20.73 -3.86
N VAL A 74 -2.50 -20.48 -3.28
CA VAL A 74 -2.63 -19.68 -2.05
C VAL A 74 -2.29 -20.54 -0.84
N ARG A 75 -1.35 -20.07 -0.01
CA ARG A 75 -1.04 -20.75 1.25
C ARG A 75 -2.25 -20.72 2.20
N PRO A 76 -2.57 -21.85 2.87
CA PRO A 76 -3.76 -21.96 3.71
C PRO A 76 -3.85 -20.93 4.84
N ASP A 77 -2.70 -20.58 5.42
CA ASP A 77 -2.55 -19.58 6.50
C ASP A 77 -2.63 -18.13 6.01
N CYS A 78 -2.54 -17.91 4.71
CA CYS A 78 -2.52 -16.59 4.09
C CYS A 78 -3.85 -16.16 3.48
N ARG A 79 -4.92 -16.93 3.66
CA ARG A 79 -6.27 -16.59 3.20
C ARG A 79 -6.81 -15.37 3.92
N PRO A 80 -7.77 -14.63 3.33
CA PRO A 80 -8.44 -13.54 4.04
C PRO A 80 -9.07 -14.00 5.35
N ILE A 81 -9.10 -13.11 6.34
CA ILE A 81 -9.64 -13.41 7.67
C ILE A 81 -10.92 -12.61 7.89
N LEU A 82 -12.00 -13.29 8.27
CA LEU A 82 -13.21 -12.65 8.76
C LEU A 82 -13.48 -13.11 10.21
N LYS A 83 -13.54 -12.14 11.12
CA LYS A 83 -14.00 -12.36 12.50
C LYS A 83 -15.25 -11.53 12.71
N THR A 84 -16.36 -12.21 13.03
CA THR A 84 -17.67 -11.55 13.20
C THR A 84 -18.42 -12.08 14.40
N HIS A 85 -19.16 -11.18 15.06
CA HIS A 85 -20.06 -11.49 16.18
C HIS A 85 -21.43 -12.02 15.73
N GLY A 86 -21.57 -12.46 14.46
CA GLY A 86 -22.82 -12.97 13.90
C GLY A 86 -23.86 -11.90 13.59
N LYS A 87 -23.51 -10.62 13.75
CA LYS A 87 -24.36 -9.45 13.49
C LYS A 87 -23.54 -8.24 13.14
N LYS A 88 -24.15 -7.22 12.54
CA LYS A 88 -23.56 -5.90 12.40
C LYS A 88 -23.23 -5.35 13.79
N THR A 89 -22.03 -4.85 13.98
CA THR A 89 -21.58 -4.23 15.24
C THR A 89 -21.60 -2.71 15.14
N ALA A 90 -21.54 -2.03 16.29
CA ALA A 90 -21.38 -0.56 16.28
C ALA A 90 -20.13 -0.13 15.53
N ARG A 91 -19.05 -0.93 15.57
CA ARG A 91 -17.76 -0.64 14.94
C ARG A 91 -17.20 -1.86 14.22
N ALA A 92 -16.63 -1.66 13.04
CA ALA A 92 -15.86 -2.67 12.35
C ALA A 92 -14.53 -2.10 11.83
N VAL A 93 -13.56 -2.98 11.61
CA VAL A 93 -12.23 -2.56 11.17
C VAL A 93 -11.71 -3.46 10.07
N MET A 94 -11.08 -2.85 9.06
CA MET A 94 -10.29 -3.54 8.06
C MET A 94 -8.80 -3.38 8.38
N ILE A 95 -8.03 -4.47 8.33
CA ILE A 95 -6.60 -4.47 8.60
C ILE A 95 -5.85 -4.83 7.32
N LEU A 96 -4.93 -3.96 6.89
CA LEU A 96 -4.15 -4.08 5.67
C LEU A 96 -2.69 -4.38 5.99
N HIS A 97 -2.18 -5.49 5.46
CA HIS A 97 -0.80 -5.93 5.66
C HIS A 97 0.21 -5.19 4.75
N GLY A 98 1.50 -5.32 5.05
CA GLY A 98 2.60 -4.67 4.34
C GLY A 98 2.91 -5.25 2.96
N VAL A 99 3.93 -4.64 2.28
CA VAL A 99 4.30 -4.94 0.88
C VAL A 99 4.73 -6.38 0.65
N SER A 100 5.40 -7.00 1.63
CA SER A 100 5.86 -8.41 1.55
C SER A 100 5.22 -9.28 2.63
N ALA A 101 4.18 -8.76 3.31
CA ALA A 101 3.45 -9.46 4.34
C ALA A 101 2.16 -10.08 3.80
N GLU A 102 1.48 -10.86 4.62
CA GLU A 102 0.23 -11.53 4.29
C GLU A 102 -0.72 -11.56 5.50
N PRO A 103 -1.99 -12.00 5.32
CA PRO A 103 -2.97 -12.04 6.40
C PRO A 103 -2.55 -12.86 7.63
N SER A 104 -1.70 -13.90 7.46
CA SER A 104 -1.22 -14.72 8.57
C SER A 104 -0.52 -13.90 9.66
N GLY A 105 0.24 -12.87 9.30
CA GLY A 105 0.89 -11.97 10.25
C GLY A 105 -0.09 -11.07 11.02
N MET A 106 -1.33 -10.94 10.57
CA MET A 106 -2.35 -10.04 11.13
C MET A 106 -3.32 -10.75 12.09
N VAL A 107 -3.27 -12.09 12.21
CA VAL A 107 -4.25 -12.91 12.96
C VAL A 107 -4.41 -12.42 14.38
N GLU A 108 -3.32 -12.22 15.10
CA GLU A 108 -3.36 -11.86 16.53
C GLU A 108 -3.86 -10.43 16.76
N LEU A 109 -3.53 -9.49 15.88
CA LEU A 109 -4.09 -8.13 15.91
C LEU A 109 -5.59 -8.16 15.60
N ALA A 110 -6.01 -8.98 14.63
CA ALA A 110 -7.43 -9.18 14.32
C ALA A 110 -8.19 -9.77 15.52
N ASP A 111 -7.60 -10.73 16.25
CA ASP A 111 -8.17 -11.26 17.49
C ASP A 111 -8.31 -10.20 18.56
N TRP A 112 -7.31 -9.31 18.69
CA TRP A 112 -7.34 -8.24 19.68
C TRP A 112 -8.51 -7.27 19.45
N PHE A 113 -8.71 -6.82 18.20
CA PHE A 113 -9.85 -5.97 17.84
C PHE A 113 -11.19 -6.70 17.92
N TYR A 114 -11.23 -7.99 17.55
CA TYR A 114 -12.44 -8.80 17.71
C TYR A 114 -12.85 -8.92 19.16
N GLN A 115 -11.91 -9.20 20.09
CA GLN A 115 -12.18 -9.24 21.53
C GLN A 115 -12.61 -7.88 22.08
N ALA A 116 -12.20 -6.77 21.46
CA ALA A 116 -12.68 -5.42 21.79
C ALA A 116 -14.08 -5.09 21.21
N GLY A 117 -14.76 -6.06 20.59
CA GLY A 117 -16.13 -5.94 20.09
C GLY A 117 -16.27 -5.48 18.65
N TYR A 118 -15.20 -5.47 17.88
CA TYR A 118 -15.23 -5.14 16.44
C TYR A 118 -15.55 -6.37 15.59
N ASN A 119 -16.30 -6.21 14.51
CA ASN A 119 -16.16 -7.10 13.37
C ASN A 119 -14.87 -6.73 12.62
N VAL A 120 -14.08 -7.74 12.23
CA VAL A 120 -12.77 -7.55 11.65
C VAL A 120 -12.66 -8.26 10.31
N TYR A 121 -12.14 -7.55 9.30
CA TYR A 121 -11.80 -8.12 8.00
C TYR A 121 -10.34 -7.85 7.67
N VAL A 122 -9.59 -8.91 7.35
CA VAL A 122 -8.20 -8.83 6.87
C VAL A 122 -8.18 -9.38 5.46
N PRO A 123 -8.24 -8.54 4.42
CA PRO A 123 -8.16 -9.00 3.04
C PRO A 123 -6.72 -9.41 2.68
N ARG A 124 -6.58 -10.33 1.73
CA ARG A 124 -5.31 -10.69 1.11
C ARG A 124 -5.08 -9.79 -0.11
N VAL A 125 -4.02 -9.01 -0.10
CA VAL A 125 -3.61 -8.19 -1.26
C VAL A 125 -3.29 -9.11 -2.46
N PRO A 126 -3.64 -8.73 -3.70
CA PRO A 126 -3.35 -9.54 -4.89
C PRO A 126 -1.88 -9.97 -4.96
N HIS A 127 -1.65 -11.21 -5.38
CA HIS A 127 -0.33 -11.86 -5.50
C HIS A 127 0.43 -12.12 -4.20
N HIS A 128 -0.12 -11.73 -3.03
CA HIS A 128 0.49 -12.01 -1.71
C HIS A 128 0.01 -13.36 -1.16
N GLY A 129 0.76 -13.92 -0.22
CA GLY A 129 0.40 -15.17 0.45
C GLY A 129 0.38 -16.40 -0.47
N MET A 130 1.12 -16.35 -1.57
CA MET A 130 1.26 -17.45 -2.52
C MET A 130 2.37 -18.42 -2.10
N LYS A 131 2.36 -19.66 -2.62
CA LYS A 131 3.45 -20.62 -2.43
C LYS A 131 4.80 -20.06 -2.87
N ASP A 132 4.85 -19.43 -4.04
CA ASP A 132 5.97 -18.60 -4.42
C ASP A 132 5.78 -17.21 -3.80
N ASN A 133 6.51 -16.93 -2.74
CA ASN A 133 6.45 -15.67 -2.00
C ASN A 133 6.96 -14.46 -2.81
N LYS A 134 7.61 -14.68 -3.96
CA LYS A 134 8.07 -13.60 -4.85
C LYS A 134 6.97 -13.05 -5.75
N LEU A 135 5.83 -13.74 -5.83
CA LEU A 135 4.72 -13.32 -6.70
C LEU A 135 4.12 -11.96 -6.31
N HIS A 136 4.28 -11.49 -5.06
CA HIS A 136 3.88 -10.14 -4.68
C HIS A 136 4.52 -9.05 -5.57
N GLY A 137 5.68 -9.32 -6.18
CA GLY A 137 6.32 -8.44 -7.16
C GLY A 137 5.55 -8.27 -8.48
N GLN A 138 4.50 -9.05 -8.72
CA GLN A 138 3.64 -8.90 -9.91
C GLN A 138 2.55 -7.84 -9.73
N VAL A 139 2.28 -7.41 -8.49
CA VAL A 139 1.22 -6.45 -8.18
C VAL A 139 1.39 -5.14 -8.97
N ARG A 140 0.28 -4.59 -9.45
CA ARG A 140 0.22 -3.30 -10.14
C ARG A 140 -0.65 -2.31 -9.38
N ALA A 141 -0.34 -1.02 -9.51
CA ALA A 141 -1.11 0.04 -8.86
C ALA A 141 -2.61 0.00 -9.21
N SER A 142 -2.97 -0.33 -10.46
CA SER A 142 -4.37 -0.50 -10.86
C SER A 142 -5.07 -1.66 -10.16
N GLU A 143 -4.35 -2.77 -9.91
CA GLU A 143 -4.88 -3.90 -9.14
C GLU A 143 -5.03 -3.54 -7.66
N LEU A 144 -4.09 -2.76 -7.10
CA LEU A 144 -4.21 -2.24 -5.73
C LEU A 144 -5.43 -1.33 -5.58
N VAL A 145 -5.68 -0.42 -6.54
CA VAL A 145 -6.87 0.45 -6.52
C VAL A 145 -8.16 -0.36 -6.59
N LYS A 146 -8.22 -1.34 -7.51
CA LYS A 146 -9.37 -2.23 -7.60
C LYS A 146 -9.59 -3.01 -6.30
N PHE A 147 -8.52 -3.61 -5.77
CA PHE A 147 -8.54 -4.36 -4.51
C PHE A 147 -9.04 -3.51 -3.34
N MET A 148 -8.58 -2.26 -3.24
CA MET A 148 -9.02 -1.34 -2.19
C MET A 148 -10.51 -1.02 -2.30
N GLY A 149 -11.01 -0.74 -3.50
CA GLY A 149 -12.43 -0.48 -3.74
C GLY A 149 -13.31 -1.70 -3.40
N ASP A 150 -12.91 -2.89 -3.87
CA ASP A 150 -13.61 -4.14 -3.57
C ASP A 150 -13.63 -4.44 -2.08
N SER A 151 -12.48 -4.33 -1.39
CA SER A 151 -12.34 -4.60 0.04
C SER A 151 -13.12 -3.60 0.89
N ALA A 152 -13.13 -2.31 0.52
CA ALA A 152 -13.94 -1.30 1.16
C ALA A 152 -15.45 -1.62 1.02
N GLY A 153 -15.87 -2.08 -0.17
CA GLY A 153 -17.23 -2.54 -0.38
C GLY A 153 -17.59 -3.77 0.47
N LEU A 154 -16.65 -4.70 0.63
CA LEU A 154 -16.85 -5.91 1.44
C LEU A 154 -17.00 -5.59 2.93
N VAL A 155 -16.21 -4.67 3.48
CA VAL A 155 -16.27 -4.32 4.90
C VAL A 155 -17.46 -3.40 5.23
N SER A 156 -18.07 -2.76 4.23
CA SER A 156 -19.05 -1.68 4.41
C SER A 156 -20.29 -2.05 5.23
N GLY A 157 -20.70 -3.31 5.24
CA GLY A 157 -21.86 -3.79 6.01
C GLY A 157 -21.52 -4.34 7.38
N LEU A 158 -20.24 -4.46 7.75
CA LEU A 158 -19.85 -5.14 8.99
C LEU A 158 -20.04 -4.30 10.26
N GLY A 159 -20.08 -2.97 10.17
CA GLY A 159 -20.25 -2.05 11.29
C GLY A 159 -21.00 -0.79 10.92
N ASP A 160 -21.50 -0.07 11.94
CA ASP A 160 -22.09 1.26 11.74
C ASP A 160 -21.01 2.32 11.53
N GLU A 161 -19.92 2.21 12.26
CA GLU A 161 -18.71 3.00 12.10
C GLU A 161 -17.57 2.11 11.62
N LEU A 162 -16.87 2.55 10.57
CA LEU A 162 -15.82 1.76 9.95
C LEU A 162 -14.47 2.46 10.09
N GLY A 163 -13.46 1.66 10.35
CA GLY A 163 -12.08 2.12 10.33
C GLY A 163 -11.16 1.23 9.52
N VAL A 164 -9.98 1.73 9.26
CA VAL A 164 -8.92 0.99 8.60
C VAL A 164 -7.60 1.11 9.35
N ILE A 165 -6.92 0.01 9.50
CA ILE A 165 -5.56 -0.07 10.05
C ILE A 165 -4.64 -0.52 8.92
N GLY A 166 -3.53 0.17 8.73
CA GLY A 166 -2.55 -0.22 7.72
C GLY A 166 -1.13 -0.21 8.27
N HIS A 167 -0.41 -1.33 8.08
CA HIS A 167 0.99 -1.44 8.41
C HIS A 167 1.85 -1.32 7.16
N SER A 168 2.94 -0.55 7.21
CA SER A 168 3.88 -0.42 6.11
C SER A 168 3.17 -0.06 4.79
N GLY A 169 3.27 -0.87 3.74
CA GLY A 169 2.50 -0.71 2.51
C GLY A 169 0.99 -0.69 2.72
N GLY A 170 0.47 -1.45 3.69
CA GLY A 170 -0.94 -1.36 4.11
C GLY A 170 -1.31 0.05 4.58
N GLY A 171 -0.37 0.78 5.21
CA GLY A 171 -0.55 2.18 5.57
C GLY A 171 -0.68 3.10 4.36
N THR A 172 0.06 2.82 3.27
CA THR A 172 -0.11 3.51 1.99
C THR A 172 -1.53 3.31 1.45
N LEU A 173 -2.03 2.07 1.48
CA LEU A 173 -3.37 1.73 1.01
C LEU A 173 -4.45 2.33 1.90
N ALA A 174 -4.28 2.32 3.22
CA ALA A 174 -5.21 2.92 4.19
C ALA A 174 -5.33 4.44 3.99
N THR A 175 -4.21 5.12 3.74
CA THR A 175 -4.19 6.56 3.44
C THR A 175 -4.93 6.88 2.14
N TRP A 176 -4.75 6.05 1.10
CA TRP A 176 -5.49 6.20 -0.15
C TRP A 176 -6.99 5.98 0.06
N LEU A 177 -7.37 4.93 0.79
CA LEU A 177 -8.77 4.62 1.12
C LEU A 177 -9.45 5.72 1.93
N ALA A 178 -8.74 6.35 2.87
CA ALA A 178 -9.28 7.48 3.60
C ALA A 178 -9.67 8.63 2.65
N GLN A 179 -8.89 8.87 1.59
CA GLN A 179 -9.11 9.97 0.65
C GLN A 179 -10.14 9.66 -0.44
N TYR A 180 -10.22 8.41 -0.90
CA TYR A 180 -11.06 8.01 -2.04
C TYR A 180 -12.17 7.03 -1.66
N GLY A 181 -12.27 6.69 -0.39
CA GLY A 181 -13.25 5.74 0.16
C GLY A 181 -14.67 6.30 0.33
N ASP A 182 -15.00 7.45 -0.28
CA ASP A 182 -16.34 8.06 -0.26
C ASP A 182 -16.91 8.23 1.17
N GLY A 183 -16.05 8.71 2.09
CA GLY A 183 -16.40 8.95 3.49
C GLY A 183 -16.71 7.69 4.31
N LEU A 184 -16.35 6.52 3.80
CA LEU A 184 -16.65 5.25 4.44
C LEU A 184 -15.87 5.03 5.75
N PHE A 185 -14.63 5.50 5.81
CA PHE A 185 -13.74 5.27 6.94
C PHE A 185 -13.62 6.51 7.83
N SER A 186 -14.21 6.44 9.01
CA SER A 186 -14.15 7.53 10.00
C SER A 186 -12.90 7.48 10.87
N ARG A 187 -12.21 6.33 10.93
CA ARG A 187 -11.01 6.13 11.71
C ARG A 187 -9.91 5.48 10.90
N VAL A 188 -8.70 5.99 11.04
CA VAL A 188 -7.50 5.44 10.38
C VAL A 188 -6.40 5.27 11.42
N LEU A 189 -5.75 4.11 11.44
CA LEU A 189 -4.51 3.90 12.19
C LEU A 189 -3.40 3.48 11.23
N LEU A 190 -2.35 4.26 11.22
CA LEU A 190 -1.16 4.04 10.39
C LEU A 190 -0.03 3.52 11.29
N LEU A 191 0.46 2.33 11.00
CA LEU A 191 1.57 1.69 11.70
C LEU A 191 2.79 1.68 10.78
N SER A 192 3.79 2.52 11.05
CA SER A 192 5.00 2.68 10.21
C SER A 192 4.68 2.70 8.70
N PRO A 193 3.83 3.62 8.19
CA PRO A 193 3.34 3.59 6.81
C PRO A 193 4.49 3.80 5.82
N TYR A 194 4.57 2.94 4.79
CA TYR A 194 5.58 3.04 3.75
C TYR A 194 5.12 3.99 2.64
N TYR A 195 5.58 5.21 2.63
CA TYR A 195 5.36 6.16 1.53
C TYR A 195 6.58 6.29 0.62
N GLU A 196 7.76 6.32 1.20
CA GLU A 196 9.08 6.22 0.58
C GLU A 196 10.07 5.62 1.60
N PRO A 197 11.15 5.00 1.13
CA PRO A 197 12.20 4.53 2.02
C PRO A 197 12.92 5.72 2.68
N ASP A 198 13.56 5.46 3.80
CA ASP A 198 14.52 6.41 4.39
C ASP A 198 15.63 6.74 3.38
N ALA A 199 16.10 7.98 3.38
CA ALA A 199 17.11 8.45 2.43
C ALA A 199 18.45 7.72 2.56
N SER A 200 18.73 7.08 3.71
CA SER A 200 19.90 6.21 3.91
C SER A 200 19.78 4.87 3.19
N LYS A 201 18.56 4.40 2.92
CA LYS A 201 18.27 3.15 2.18
C LYS A 201 18.20 3.38 0.67
N ALA A 202 17.59 4.48 0.25
CA ALA A 202 17.50 4.84 -1.16
C ALA A 202 17.48 6.38 -1.35
N PRO A 203 18.44 6.96 -2.08
CA PRO A 203 18.46 8.38 -2.39
C PRO A 203 17.20 8.82 -3.14
N LYS A 204 16.69 10.01 -2.86
CA LYS A 204 15.43 10.53 -3.45
C LYS A 204 15.39 10.54 -4.97
N TRP A 205 16.54 10.72 -5.65
CA TRP A 205 16.60 10.67 -7.11
C TRP A 205 16.26 9.29 -7.68
N GLN A 206 16.50 8.21 -6.91
CA GLN A 206 16.15 6.85 -7.35
C GLN A 206 14.64 6.59 -7.34
N MET A 207 13.85 7.40 -6.63
CA MET A 207 12.40 7.20 -6.53
C MET A 207 11.71 7.35 -7.89
N ALA A 208 12.21 8.23 -8.77
CA ALA A 208 11.68 8.37 -10.11
C ALA A 208 11.94 7.10 -10.95
N LEU A 209 13.14 6.55 -10.86
CA LEU A 209 13.50 5.30 -11.55
C LEU A 209 12.72 4.12 -10.98
N LEU A 210 12.65 3.98 -9.65
CA LEU A 210 11.85 2.96 -9.00
C LEU A 210 10.42 2.98 -9.55
N ARG A 211 9.76 4.13 -9.50
CA ARG A 211 8.39 4.31 -9.94
C ARG A 211 8.19 4.06 -11.44
N ASN A 212 8.98 4.69 -12.29
CA ASN A 212 8.74 4.70 -13.73
C ASN A 212 9.32 3.47 -14.43
N VAL A 213 10.39 2.87 -13.92
CA VAL A 213 11.01 1.69 -14.52
C VAL A 213 10.50 0.40 -13.89
N TYR A 214 10.65 0.26 -12.56
CA TYR A 214 10.17 -0.94 -11.86
C TYR A 214 8.65 -0.99 -11.74
N GLY A 215 8.00 0.14 -11.46
CA GLY A 215 6.53 0.21 -11.38
C GLY A 215 5.81 -0.14 -12.70
N ASN A 216 6.45 0.13 -13.85
CA ASN A 216 5.97 -0.30 -15.17
C ASN A 216 6.49 -1.69 -15.59
N HIS A 217 7.22 -2.40 -14.73
CA HIS A 217 7.77 -3.72 -14.99
C HIS A 217 8.72 -3.79 -16.22
N LEU A 218 9.45 -2.72 -16.52
CA LEU A 218 10.34 -2.64 -17.69
C LEU A 218 11.66 -3.41 -17.48
N LEU A 219 12.06 -3.64 -16.24
CA LEU A 219 13.21 -4.46 -15.88
C LEU A 219 12.78 -5.71 -15.12
N PRO A 220 13.57 -6.78 -15.13
CA PRO A 220 13.38 -7.92 -14.23
C PRO A 220 13.28 -7.45 -12.78
N ASP A 221 12.47 -8.12 -11.98
CA ASP A 221 12.33 -7.76 -10.58
C ASP A 221 13.63 -8.01 -9.80
N GLN A 222 13.85 -7.19 -8.79
CA GLN A 222 14.94 -7.34 -7.84
C GLN A 222 14.35 -7.35 -6.43
N PHE A 223 15.04 -7.99 -5.51
CA PHE A 223 14.56 -8.16 -4.15
C PHE A 223 15.57 -7.62 -3.15
N PHE A 224 15.10 -6.69 -2.31
CA PHE A 224 15.85 -6.21 -1.16
C PHE A 224 15.73 -7.24 -0.02
N ASP A 225 16.84 -7.54 0.64
CA ASP A 225 16.94 -8.58 1.69
C ASP A 225 16.32 -9.93 1.29
N GLY A 226 16.35 -10.22 -0.01
CA GLY A 226 15.90 -11.51 -0.57
C GLY A 226 14.39 -11.68 -0.69
N ASN A 227 13.58 -10.80 -0.12
CA ASN A 227 12.13 -10.97 -0.07
C ASN A 227 11.30 -9.74 -0.46
N LEU A 228 11.81 -8.52 -0.40
CA LEU A 228 11.05 -7.30 -0.68
C LEU A 228 11.24 -6.86 -2.13
N SER A 229 10.24 -7.06 -2.97
CA SER A 229 10.24 -6.76 -4.41
C SER A 229 10.34 -5.27 -4.71
N TYR A 230 11.24 -4.86 -5.60
CA TYR A 230 11.31 -3.47 -6.10
C TYR A 230 10.10 -3.10 -6.95
N ARG A 231 9.53 -4.05 -7.72
CA ARG A 231 8.30 -3.80 -8.49
C ARG A 231 7.12 -3.55 -7.55
N ALA A 232 6.97 -4.35 -6.50
CA ALA A 232 5.93 -4.13 -5.49
C ALA A 232 6.11 -2.77 -4.81
N LEU A 233 7.29 -2.48 -4.24
CA LEU A 233 7.60 -1.18 -3.63
C LEU A 233 7.25 -0.01 -4.55
N ALA A 234 7.64 -0.11 -5.82
CA ALA A 234 7.35 0.91 -6.83
C ALA A 234 5.85 1.15 -7.00
N ASN A 235 5.03 0.09 -7.03
CA ASN A 235 3.59 0.21 -7.19
C ASN A 235 2.91 0.85 -5.97
N TYR A 236 3.41 0.61 -4.76
CA TYR A 236 2.95 1.35 -3.58
C TYR A 236 3.36 2.83 -3.61
N VAL A 237 4.57 3.15 -4.10
CA VAL A 237 4.99 4.55 -4.33
C VAL A 237 4.10 5.22 -5.40
N ILE A 238 3.68 4.50 -6.44
CA ILE A 238 2.71 5.00 -7.43
C ILE A 238 1.36 5.32 -6.76
N ILE A 239 0.86 4.47 -5.85
CA ILE A 239 -0.36 4.76 -5.08
C ILE A 239 -0.19 6.06 -4.28
N LYS A 240 0.93 6.23 -3.57
CA LYS A 240 1.22 7.47 -2.82
C LYS A 240 1.29 8.71 -3.73
N GLN A 241 1.84 8.60 -4.94
CA GLN A 241 1.86 9.71 -5.90
C GLN A 241 0.45 10.12 -6.36
N ASN A 242 -0.53 9.25 -6.20
CA ASN A 242 -1.92 9.48 -6.57
C ASN A 242 -2.80 9.95 -5.41
N TYR A 243 -2.23 10.27 -4.25
CA TYR A 243 -2.99 10.94 -3.19
C TYR A 243 -3.53 12.29 -3.66
N ARG A 244 -4.63 12.74 -3.07
CA ARG A 244 -5.17 14.09 -3.32
C ARG A 244 -4.12 15.14 -2.96
N ASN A 245 -4.04 16.21 -3.75
CA ASN A 245 -3.09 17.29 -3.47
C ASN A 245 -3.39 18.02 -2.16
N ASP A 246 -4.68 18.10 -1.80
CA ASP A 246 -5.17 18.70 -0.57
C ASP A 246 -5.13 17.74 0.62
N LEU A 247 -4.79 16.47 0.40
CA LEU A 247 -4.79 15.37 1.39
C LEU A 247 -6.15 15.15 2.07
N LYS A 248 -7.23 15.81 1.65
CA LYS A 248 -8.53 15.74 2.33
C LYS A 248 -9.14 14.34 2.25
N ALA A 249 -9.60 13.84 3.39
CA ALA A 249 -10.34 12.58 3.56
C ALA A 249 -11.74 12.90 4.10
N GLU A 250 -12.76 12.72 3.26
CA GLU A 250 -14.15 12.99 3.66
C GLU A 250 -14.58 12.01 4.77
N GLY A 251 -15.31 12.51 5.77
CA GLY A 251 -15.85 11.70 6.87
C GLY A 251 -14.81 11.20 7.89
N LEU A 252 -13.53 11.50 7.71
CA LEU A 252 -12.50 11.15 8.68
C LEU A 252 -12.68 11.94 9.97
N LYS A 253 -12.78 11.25 11.11
CA LYS A 253 -12.93 11.83 12.45
C LYS A 253 -11.65 11.76 13.26
N HIS A 254 -10.90 10.65 13.12
CA HIS A 254 -9.66 10.44 13.85
C HIS A 254 -8.61 9.72 12.99
N LEU A 255 -7.37 10.18 13.10
CA LEU A 255 -6.18 9.57 12.50
C LEU A 255 -5.12 9.33 13.57
N GLY A 256 -4.77 8.07 13.77
CA GLY A 256 -3.63 7.65 14.59
C GLY A 256 -2.41 7.33 13.71
N LEU A 257 -1.24 7.77 14.14
CA LEU A 257 0.05 7.38 13.57
C LEU A 257 0.94 6.81 14.66
N ILE A 258 1.44 5.60 14.46
CA ILE A 258 2.44 4.99 15.33
C ILE A 258 3.64 4.58 14.50
N ILE A 259 4.84 4.98 14.91
CA ILE A 259 6.11 4.64 14.25
C ILE A 259 6.99 3.84 15.22
N GLY A 260 7.60 2.78 14.73
CA GLY A 260 8.59 2.02 15.49
C GLY A 260 9.76 2.90 15.94
N SER A 261 10.11 2.85 17.24
CA SER A 261 11.18 3.71 17.79
C SER A 261 12.54 3.52 17.12
N LYS A 262 12.78 2.32 16.57
CA LYS A 262 13.98 1.96 15.81
C LYS A 262 13.73 1.74 14.32
N ASP A 263 12.57 2.16 13.82
CA ASP A 263 12.30 2.05 12.39
C ASP A 263 13.28 2.94 11.60
N ASP A 264 14.09 2.33 10.76
CA ASP A 264 15.05 3.00 9.87
C ASP A 264 14.78 2.69 8.39
N LEU A 265 13.61 2.08 8.10
CA LEU A 265 13.25 1.66 6.75
C LEU A 265 12.47 2.75 6.00
N ILE A 266 11.62 3.49 6.68
CA ILE A 266 10.73 4.50 6.08
C ILE A 266 11.19 5.93 6.31
N ASP A 267 10.82 6.85 5.41
CA ASP A 267 10.93 8.30 5.65
C ASP A 267 9.87 8.72 6.70
N LYS A 268 10.29 8.77 7.98
CA LYS A 268 9.42 9.11 9.12
C LYS A 268 8.86 10.52 9.03
N ASN A 269 9.64 11.46 8.48
CA ASN A 269 9.19 12.84 8.31
C ASN A 269 8.07 12.91 7.28
N MET A 270 8.20 12.18 6.18
CA MET A 270 7.12 12.06 5.19
C MET A 270 5.88 11.40 5.79
N ALA A 271 6.05 10.34 6.59
CA ALA A 271 4.95 9.66 7.27
C ALA A 271 4.18 10.63 8.18
N LEU A 272 4.90 11.39 9.00
CA LEU A 272 4.31 12.39 9.88
C LEU A 272 3.60 13.51 9.10
N ASN A 273 4.28 14.11 8.11
CA ASN A 273 3.74 15.22 7.32
C ASN A 273 2.45 14.84 6.56
N ILE A 274 2.39 13.63 5.99
CA ILE A 274 1.20 13.16 5.27
C ILE A 274 0.05 12.90 6.26
N ALA A 275 0.31 12.22 7.37
CA ALA A 275 -0.72 11.89 8.36
C ALA A 275 -1.29 13.16 9.01
N GLU A 276 -0.43 14.05 9.51
CA GLU A 276 -0.84 15.32 10.11
C GLU A 276 -1.56 16.22 9.10
N GLY A 277 -1.02 16.33 7.86
CA GLY A 277 -1.63 17.08 6.77
C GLY A 277 -3.02 16.56 6.43
N MET A 278 -3.21 15.23 6.37
CA MET A 278 -4.51 14.61 6.09
C MET A 278 -5.51 14.88 7.23
N ALA A 279 -5.11 14.72 8.48
CA ALA A 279 -5.97 15.03 9.63
C ALA A 279 -6.41 16.49 9.62
N LYS A 280 -5.46 17.41 9.45
CA LYS A 280 -5.72 18.86 9.38
C LYS A 280 -6.66 19.24 8.23
N ALA A 281 -6.40 18.73 7.02
CA ALA A 281 -7.22 19.00 5.84
C ALA A 281 -8.65 18.46 5.96
N SER A 282 -8.82 17.42 6.77
CA SER A 282 -10.11 16.74 7.01
C SER A 282 -10.88 17.28 8.23
N GLY A 283 -10.24 18.12 9.06
CA GLY A 283 -10.79 18.53 10.36
C GLY A 283 -10.88 17.39 11.37
N ALA A 284 -10.03 16.37 11.22
CA ALA A 284 -9.98 15.18 12.08
C ALA A 284 -9.03 15.37 13.24
N GLU A 285 -9.30 14.68 14.35
CA GLU A 285 -8.34 14.57 15.45
C GLU A 285 -7.10 13.77 15.01
N PHE A 286 -5.93 14.19 15.49
CA PHE A 286 -4.66 13.55 15.18
C PHE A 286 -3.94 13.08 16.43
N THR A 287 -3.52 11.82 16.45
CA THR A 287 -2.70 11.27 17.52
C THR A 287 -1.43 10.66 16.91
N TYR A 288 -0.28 11.15 17.33
CA TYR A 288 1.03 10.61 16.96
C TYR A 288 1.75 10.06 18.18
N GLU A 289 2.21 8.83 18.10
CA GLU A 289 3.05 8.20 19.11
C GLU A 289 4.20 7.41 18.44
N THR A 290 5.31 7.25 19.14
CA THR A 290 6.33 6.25 18.80
C THR A 290 6.25 5.10 19.78
N THR A 291 6.61 3.88 19.33
CA THR A 291 6.69 2.77 20.29
C THR A 291 7.70 3.10 21.38
N PRO A 292 7.48 2.66 22.64
CA PRO A 292 8.42 2.92 23.73
C PRO A 292 9.85 2.45 23.37
N ALA A 293 10.83 3.28 23.66
CA ALA A 293 12.23 3.04 23.29
C ALA A 293 12.78 1.71 23.85
N TYR A 294 12.32 1.29 25.04
CA TYR A 294 12.75 0.03 25.66
C TYR A 294 12.20 -1.23 24.94
N ILE A 295 11.13 -1.11 24.18
CA ILE A 295 10.63 -2.18 23.30
C ILE A 295 11.62 -2.40 22.17
N GLY A 296 12.17 -1.31 21.63
CA GLY A 296 13.13 -1.35 20.54
C GLY A 296 12.53 -1.85 19.23
N ALA A 297 11.22 -1.63 19.03
CA ALA A 297 10.53 -2.04 17.81
C ALA A 297 11.10 -1.34 16.58
N GLY A 298 11.42 -2.13 15.55
CA GLY A 298 11.84 -1.67 14.24
C GLY A 298 10.66 -1.32 13.35
N HIS A 299 10.77 -1.68 12.07
CA HIS A 299 9.70 -1.47 11.10
C HIS A 299 8.51 -2.41 11.30
N GLU A 300 8.78 -3.67 11.65
CA GLU A 300 7.71 -4.65 11.90
C GLU A 300 7.05 -4.38 13.26
N LEU A 301 5.74 -4.13 13.21
CA LEU A 301 4.95 -3.74 14.39
C LEU A 301 3.80 -4.71 14.71
N ILE A 302 3.54 -5.70 13.84
CA ILE A 302 2.35 -6.55 13.99
C ILE A 302 2.68 -8.04 14.07
N SER A 303 3.57 -8.53 13.19
CA SER A 303 3.83 -9.97 13.10
C SER A 303 4.41 -10.54 14.40
N PRO A 304 3.82 -11.60 14.94
CA PRO A 304 4.33 -12.27 16.14
C PRO A 304 5.67 -12.99 15.92
N GLU A 305 6.15 -13.05 14.69
CA GLU A 305 7.48 -13.58 14.35
C GLU A 305 8.58 -12.58 14.70
N ASP A 306 8.28 -11.26 14.72
CA ASP A 306 9.22 -10.26 15.19
C ASP A 306 9.45 -10.38 16.70
N LYS A 307 10.72 -10.27 17.12
CA LYS A 307 11.12 -10.47 18.53
C LYS A 307 10.53 -9.43 19.46
N ALA A 308 10.46 -8.16 19.05
CA ALA A 308 9.91 -7.09 19.87
C ALA A 308 8.40 -7.23 20.00
N VAL A 309 7.71 -7.49 18.88
CA VAL A 309 6.26 -7.76 18.87
C VAL A 309 5.94 -8.98 19.71
N LYS A 310 6.62 -10.11 19.53
CA LYS A 310 6.40 -11.34 20.30
C LYS A 310 6.52 -11.10 21.80
N LYS A 311 7.51 -10.34 22.23
CA LYS A 311 7.79 -10.08 23.64
C LYS A 311 6.82 -9.08 24.26
N TYR A 312 6.45 -8.03 23.54
CA TYR A 312 5.68 -6.89 24.04
C TYR A 312 4.29 -6.76 23.41
N LYS A 313 3.77 -7.85 22.83
CA LYS A 313 2.51 -7.88 22.08
C LYS A 313 1.35 -7.18 22.78
N LYS A 314 1.10 -7.53 24.04
CA LYS A 314 -0.02 -6.95 24.82
C LYS A 314 0.10 -5.44 24.95
N GLU A 315 1.30 -4.94 25.14
CA GLU A 315 1.57 -3.52 25.30
C GLU A 315 1.41 -2.79 23.95
N LEU A 316 1.98 -3.34 22.87
CA LEU A 316 1.87 -2.78 21.52
C LEU A 316 0.42 -2.78 21.03
N TYR A 317 -0.29 -3.92 21.13
CA TYR A 317 -1.68 -3.99 20.65
C TYR A 317 -2.63 -3.16 21.52
N GLY A 318 -2.38 -3.08 22.83
CA GLY A 318 -3.08 -2.17 23.72
C GLY A 318 -2.86 -0.69 23.35
N MET A 319 -1.64 -0.32 22.98
CA MET A 319 -1.32 1.01 22.46
C MET A 319 -2.04 1.29 21.12
N TYR A 320 -2.08 0.32 20.21
CA TYR A 320 -2.75 0.48 18.91
C TYR A 320 -4.25 0.70 19.08
N LEU A 321 -4.90 -0.13 19.91
CA LEU A 321 -6.32 0.04 20.19
C LEU A 321 -6.60 1.39 20.84
N ARG A 322 -5.83 1.79 21.86
CA ARG A 322 -5.97 3.08 22.53
C ARG A 322 -5.81 4.27 21.57
N VAL A 323 -4.78 4.24 20.72
CA VAL A 323 -4.56 5.30 19.72
C VAL A 323 -5.68 5.30 18.67
N TYR A 324 -6.16 4.13 18.28
CA TYR A 324 -7.24 4.01 17.30
C TYR A 324 -8.60 4.50 17.83
N GLU A 325 -8.88 4.34 19.13
CA GLU A 325 -10.17 4.67 19.76
C GLU A 325 -10.29 6.13 20.22
N LYS A 326 -9.19 6.90 20.26
CA LYS A 326 -9.27 8.33 20.54
C LYS A 326 -10.09 9.03 19.47
#